data_b6fcd72ed58a95ae8db231b49c8251a7
#
_entry.id   b6fcd72ed58a95ae8db231b49c8251a7
#
_cell.length_a   1.000
_cell.length_b   1.000
_cell.length_c   1.000
_cell.angle_alpha   90.00
_cell.angle_beta   90.00
_cell.angle_gamma   90.00
#
_symmetry.space_group_name_H-M   'P 1'
#
loop_
_entity.id
_entity.type
_entity.pdbx_description
1 polymer ?
#
loop_
_entity_poly.entity_id
_entity_poly.type
_entity_poly.pdbx_seq_one_letter_code
_entity_poly.pdbx_strand_id
1 'polypeptide(L)'
;MSQPEVETAQQLPSERRIIAEIWPALLASALGLLPFTVLSTFLVPIADWAGAGYAETGTLRGLAGVGAVLAGVALAPLIGRIAPGTVAAAALGLMGAAAIAGTFSGLAALAVFCLATGLSNALLYPALSTAAADRFGTTPAAGRAATLVMTAQTLASTIGAPLLVLPAMFWGWQGNLVAIAAISIALIPAVLRYGRRGAGHCAADPAPAPARLGYLAAFRTLAGVPGARALLLVSFGRAGAFMGHLAFLAPLYAEKFALTASWFAFIWSVSGGAFFLGHLLAGRMLNAGDSQRRTRAVMVFSLGISLVALFGVYLSPVLPLAVAGTALLSASHAVVAAAVMSLLVSRCTQVRGTALSLNAAGMSLGLFLGTAASGAALAAAGYLAAAAVLGALTLIALGAALGLRTDSIGETPERQP
;
A
#
# COMPACT_ATOMS: atom_id res chain seq x y z
N MET A 1 -47.64 2.57 -32.54
CA MET A 1 -47.32 2.12 -31.17
C MET A 1 -46.06 1.26 -31.26
N SER A 2 -44.91 1.89 -31.14
CA SER A 2 -43.59 1.24 -31.11
C SER A 2 -43.32 0.83 -29.66
N GLN A 3 -43.16 -0.47 -29.44
CA GLN A 3 -42.73 -1.01 -28.15
C GLN A 3 -41.33 -0.48 -27.83
N PRO A 4 -41.04 -0.05 -26.58
CA PRO A 4 -39.69 0.25 -26.18
C PRO A 4 -38.90 -1.06 -26.15
N GLU A 5 -37.76 -1.08 -26.87
CA GLU A 5 -36.75 -2.13 -26.76
C GLU A 5 -36.34 -2.25 -25.30
N VAL A 6 -36.62 -3.41 -24.73
CA VAL A 6 -36.12 -3.80 -23.41
C VAL A 6 -34.61 -3.90 -23.54
N GLU A 7 -33.92 -2.88 -23.05
CA GLU A 7 -32.48 -2.83 -22.88
C GLU A 7 -32.08 -4.06 -22.04
N THR A 8 -31.59 -5.08 -22.73
CA THR A 8 -31.09 -6.30 -22.10
C THR A 8 -30.00 -5.91 -21.10
N ALA A 9 -30.32 -5.93 -19.84
CA ALA A 9 -29.37 -5.74 -18.73
C ALA A 9 -28.18 -6.69 -18.97
N GLN A 10 -27.05 -6.15 -19.41
CA GLN A 10 -25.83 -6.93 -19.64
C GLN A 10 -25.47 -7.62 -18.32
N GLN A 11 -25.70 -8.93 -18.26
CA GLN A 11 -25.37 -9.73 -17.10
C GLN A 11 -23.88 -9.59 -16.82
N LEU A 12 -23.55 -9.12 -15.62
CA LEU A 12 -22.16 -9.02 -15.14
C LEU A 12 -21.47 -10.38 -15.28
N PRO A 13 -20.29 -10.44 -15.88
CA PRO A 13 -19.52 -11.69 -15.94
C PRO A 13 -19.29 -12.23 -14.54
N SER A 14 -19.37 -13.55 -14.38
CA SER A 14 -19.13 -14.20 -13.09
C SER A 14 -17.71 -13.86 -12.57
N GLU A 15 -17.52 -13.82 -11.25
CA GLU A 15 -16.20 -13.54 -10.65
C GLU A 15 -15.13 -14.52 -11.15
N ARG A 16 -15.48 -15.79 -11.31
CA ARG A 16 -14.58 -16.81 -11.87
C ARG A 16 -14.08 -16.44 -13.27
N ARG A 17 -14.95 -15.90 -14.09
CA ARG A 17 -14.59 -15.44 -15.45
C ARG A 17 -13.67 -14.22 -15.38
N ILE A 18 -13.97 -13.25 -14.51
CA ILE A 18 -13.10 -12.08 -14.31
C ILE A 18 -11.71 -12.54 -13.88
N ILE A 19 -11.62 -13.38 -12.85
CA ILE A 19 -10.35 -13.93 -12.33
C ILE A 19 -9.58 -14.67 -13.44
N ALA A 20 -10.26 -15.51 -14.23
CA ALA A 20 -9.64 -16.25 -15.32
C ALA A 20 -9.11 -15.35 -16.44
N GLU A 21 -9.70 -14.19 -16.64
CA GLU A 21 -9.26 -13.22 -17.64
C GLU A 21 -8.11 -12.32 -17.15
N ILE A 22 -8.01 -12.03 -15.84
CA ILE A 22 -7.00 -11.12 -15.27
C ILE A 22 -5.90 -11.84 -14.47
N TRP A 23 -5.82 -13.18 -14.51
CA TRP A 23 -4.87 -13.95 -13.70
C TRP A 23 -3.40 -13.46 -13.77
N PRO A 24 -2.87 -12.98 -14.95
CA PRO A 24 -1.50 -12.48 -14.98
C PRO A 24 -1.33 -11.23 -14.11
N ALA A 25 -2.35 -10.36 -14.09
CA ALA A 25 -2.34 -9.16 -13.26
C ALA A 25 -2.45 -9.51 -11.76
N LEU A 26 -3.24 -10.52 -11.40
CA LEU A 26 -3.36 -10.99 -10.02
C LEU A 26 -2.04 -11.57 -9.50
N LEU A 27 -1.39 -12.45 -10.29
CA LEU A 27 -0.09 -13.03 -9.93
C LEU A 27 1.00 -11.96 -9.84
N ALA A 28 1.07 -11.05 -10.80
CA ALA A 28 2.04 -9.96 -10.78
C ALA A 28 1.83 -9.02 -9.58
N SER A 29 0.57 -8.75 -9.21
CA SER A 29 0.23 -7.94 -8.04
C SER A 29 0.64 -8.63 -6.73
N ALA A 30 0.36 -9.92 -6.59
CA ALA A 30 0.79 -10.70 -5.43
C ALA A 30 2.32 -10.76 -5.32
N LEU A 31 2.99 -10.99 -6.45
CA LEU A 31 4.46 -11.07 -6.52
C LEU A 31 5.13 -9.76 -6.10
N GLY A 32 4.55 -8.61 -6.44
CA GLY A 32 5.09 -7.28 -6.12
C GLY A 32 5.32 -7.02 -4.64
N LEU A 33 4.60 -7.71 -3.76
CA LEU A 33 4.78 -7.57 -2.31
C LEU A 33 5.89 -8.47 -1.74
N LEU A 34 6.20 -9.59 -2.42
CA LEU A 34 7.10 -10.62 -1.89
C LEU A 34 8.53 -10.13 -1.60
N PRO A 35 9.19 -9.25 -2.41
CA PRO A 35 10.52 -8.74 -2.07
C PRO A 35 10.58 -8.09 -0.68
N PHE A 36 9.58 -7.28 -0.34
CA PHE A 36 9.50 -6.68 0.99
C PHE A 36 9.11 -7.67 2.09
N THR A 37 8.35 -8.70 1.74
CA THR A 37 8.05 -9.78 2.69
C THR A 37 9.31 -10.58 3.00
N VAL A 38 10.19 -10.85 2.02
CA VAL A 38 11.52 -11.45 2.26
C VAL A 38 12.34 -10.57 3.20
N LEU A 39 12.52 -9.29 2.86
CA LEU A 39 13.29 -8.36 3.69
C LEU A 39 12.76 -8.30 5.13
N SER A 40 11.44 -8.23 5.30
CA SER A 40 10.85 -8.10 6.63
C SER A 40 10.89 -9.40 7.43
N THR A 41 10.68 -10.55 6.79
CA THR A 41 10.66 -11.86 7.48
C THR A 41 12.07 -12.33 7.85
N PHE A 42 13.04 -12.06 6.97
CA PHE A 42 14.41 -12.51 7.13
C PHE A 42 15.38 -11.38 7.49
N LEU A 43 14.89 -10.29 8.08
CA LEU A 43 15.72 -9.11 8.38
C LEU A 43 16.91 -9.44 9.26
N VAL A 44 16.75 -10.34 10.24
CA VAL A 44 17.85 -10.77 11.12
C VAL A 44 18.97 -11.45 10.31
N PRO A 45 18.75 -12.56 9.58
CA PRO A 45 19.81 -13.17 8.76
C PRO A 45 20.29 -12.28 7.61
N ILE A 46 19.49 -11.33 7.12
CA ILE A 46 19.92 -10.36 6.11
C ILE A 46 20.89 -9.34 6.72
N ALA A 47 20.65 -8.86 7.93
CA ALA A 47 21.54 -7.95 8.64
C ALA A 47 22.88 -8.63 8.93
N ASP A 48 22.86 -9.87 9.41
CA ASP A 48 24.07 -10.67 9.65
C ASP A 48 24.87 -10.87 8.35
N TRP A 49 24.18 -11.19 7.23
CA TRP A 49 24.80 -11.30 5.92
C TRP A 49 25.42 -9.99 5.41
N ALA A 50 24.78 -8.88 5.68
CA ALA A 50 25.25 -7.55 5.28
C ALA A 50 26.39 -7.04 6.19
N GLY A 51 26.65 -7.68 7.32
CA GLY A 51 27.59 -7.21 8.35
C GLY A 51 27.13 -5.89 8.99
N ALA A 52 25.83 -5.70 9.17
CA ALA A 52 25.20 -4.45 9.61
C ALA A 52 24.22 -4.68 10.77
N GLY A 53 23.93 -3.63 11.51
CA GLY A 53 22.94 -3.68 12.58
C GLY A 53 21.50 -3.71 12.04
N TYR A 54 20.56 -4.17 12.87
CA TYR A 54 19.12 -4.22 12.51
C TYR A 54 18.55 -2.83 12.22
N ALA A 55 19.01 -1.81 12.94
CA ALA A 55 18.62 -0.42 12.73
C ALA A 55 19.00 0.08 11.33
N GLU A 56 20.22 -0.19 10.88
CA GLU A 56 20.72 0.19 9.56
C GLU A 56 19.97 -0.57 8.47
N THR A 57 19.91 -1.90 8.58
CA THR A 57 19.25 -2.77 7.59
C THR A 57 17.77 -2.47 7.48
N GLY A 58 17.05 -2.31 8.59
CA GLY A 58 15.62 -1.98 8.60
C GLY A 58 15.32 -0.60 8.03
N THR A 59 16.21 0.37 8.25
CA THR A 59 16.08 1.74 7.70
C THR A 59 16.12 1.74 6.16
N LEU A 60 16.90 0.85 5.54
CA LEU A 60 16.97 0.74 4.08
C LEU A 60 15.61 0.46 3.44
N ARG A 61 14.69 -0.19 4.16
CA ARG A 61 13.32 -0.37 3.67
C ARG A 61 12.64 0.95 3.32
N GLY A 62 12.99 2.03 4.01
CA GLY A 62 12.48 3.38 3.75
C GLY A 62 12.84 3.90 2.35
N LEU A 63 13.98 3.47 1.78
CA LEU A 63 14.37 3.84 0.42
C LEU A 63 13.34 3.43 -0.63
N ALA A 64 12.49 2.45 -0.33
CA ALA A 64 11.35 2.14 -1.18
C ALA A 64 10.37 3.31 -1.30
N GLY A 65 10.18 4.08 -0.23
CA GLY A 65 9.39 5.31 -0.27
C GLY A 65 10.02 6.35 -1.22
N VAL A 66 11.33 6.50 -1.17
CA VAL A 66 12.07 7.38 -2.11
C VAL A 66 11.87 6.92 -3.55
N GLY A 67 12.05 5.62 -3.83
CA GLY A 67 11.81 5.04 -5.14
C GLY A 67 10.38 5.29 -5.65
N ALA A 68 9.39 5.15 -4.78
CA ALA A 68 7.99 5.41 -5.13
C ALA A 68 7.72 6.90 -5.42
N VAL A 69 8.30 7.83 -4.67
CA VAL A 69 8.21 9.27 -4.96
C VAL A 69 8.88 9.61 -6.29
N LEU A 70 10.07 9.07 -6.56
CA LEU A 70 10.75 9.25 -7.83
C LEU A 70 9.91 8.76 -9.02
N ALA A 71 9.25 7.59 -8.88
CA ALA A 71 8.31 7.10 -9.88
C ALA A 71 7.14 8.07 -10.11
N GLY A 72 6.52 8.54 -9.04
CA GLY A 72 5.37 9.42 -9.11
C GLY A 72 5.68 10.81 -9.66
N VAL A 73 6.87 11.35 -9.41
CA VAL A 73 7.26 12.70 -9.85
C VAL A 73 7.92 12.65 -11.24
N ALA A 74 8.94 11.80 -11.41
CA ALA A 74 9.74 11.81 -12.63
C ALA A 74 9.07 11.06 -13.80
N LEU A 75 8.35 9.97 -13.51
CA LEU A 75 7.82 9.08 -14.54
C LEU A 75 6.31 9.27 -14.80
N ALA A 76 5.58 9.97 -13.93
CA ALA A 76 4.13 10.17 -14.11
C ALA A 76 3.75 10.79 -15.49
N PRO A 77 4.46 11.80 -16.04
CA PRO A 77 4.14 12.35 -17.36
C PRO A 77 4.36 11.36 -18.50
N LEU A 78 5.31 10.43 -18.33
CA LEU A 78 5.69 9.44 -19.32
C LEU A 78 4.75 8.23 -19.29
N ILE A 79 4.37 7.79 -18.09
CA ILE A 79 3.49 6.63 -17.87
C ILE A 79 2.14 6.79 -18.56
N GLY A 80 1.56 8.00 -18.54
CA GLY A 80 0.29 8.30 -19.20
C GLY A 80 0.31 8.18 -20.73
N ARG A 81 1.50 8.03 -21.34
CA ARG A 81 1.70 7.89 -22.80
C ARG A 81 2.01 6.45 -23.22
N ILE A 82 2.30 5.57 -22.26
CA ILE A 82 2.72 4.19 -22.48
C ILE A 82 1.58 3.26 -22.12
N ALA A 83 1.36 2.22 -22.91
CA ALA A 83 0.35 1.21 -22.64
C ALA A 83 0.56 0.57 -21.24
N PRO A 84 -0.49 0.43 -20.42
CA PRO A 84 -0.37 -0.07 -19.04
C PRO A 84 0.34 -1.43 -18.94
N GLY A 85 0.09 -2.34 -19.89
CA GLY A 85 0.77 -3.64 -19.93
C GLY A 85 2.29 -3.53 -20.16
N THR A 86 2.76 -2.52 -20.91
CA THR A 86 4.19 -2.27 -21.12
C THR A 86 4.83 -1.69 -19.86
N VAL A 87 4.14 -0.77 -19.18
CA VAL A 87 4.61 -0.22 -17.89
C VAL A 87 4.72 -1.34 -16.84
N ALA A 88 3.70 -2.21 -16.74
CA ALA A 88 3.72 -3.34 -15.81
C ALA A 88 4.85 -4.34 -16.13
N ALA A 89 5.10 -4.60 -17.41
CA ALA A 89 6.21 -5.48 -17.85
C ALA A 89 7.58 -4.88 -17.50
N ALA A 90 7.78 -3.59 -17.74
CA ALA A 90 9.02 -2.89 -17.35
C ALA A 90 9.22 -2.89 -15.83
N ALA A 91 8.13 -2.68 -15.07
CA ALA A 91 8.16 -2.77 -13.62
C ALA A 91 8.53 -4.17 -13.12
N LEU A 92 8.01 -5.24 -13.73
CA LEU A 92 8.41 -6.62 -13.42
C LEU A 92 9.89 -6.89 -13.73
N GLY A 93 10.39 -6.37 -14.85
CA GLY A 93 11.82 -6.46 -15.19
C GLY A 93 12.70 -5.77 -14.15
N LEU A 94 12.31 -4.55 -13.75
CA LEU A 94 12.99 -3.82 -12.68
C LEU A 94 12.93 -4.55 -11.34
N MET A 95 11.80 -5.15 -10.99
CA MET A 95 11.65 -5.94 -9.76
C MET A 95 12.54 -7.19 -9.79
N GLY A 96 12.63 -7.86 -10.93
CA GLY A 96 13.54 -9.00 -11.09
C GLY A 96 15.01 -8.58 -10.91
N ALA A 97 15.41 -7.48 -11.53
CA ALA A 97 16.76 -6.94 -11.37
C ALA A 97 17.03 -6.51 -9.91
N ALA A 98 16.06 -5.86 -9.26
CA ALA A 98 16.14 -5.49 -7.84
C ALA A 98 16.31 -6.73 -6.95
N ALA A 99 15.52 -7.77 -7.18
CA ALA A 99 15.60 -9.02 -6.41
C ALA A 99 16.98 -9.68 -6.55
N ILE A 100 17.56 -9.69 -7.74
CA ILE A 100 18.95 -10.18 -7.94
C ILE A 100 19.95 -9.28 -7.21
N ALA A 101 19.81 -7.94 -7.28
CA ALA A 101 20.67 -7.03 -6.52
C ALA A 101 20.65 -7.31 -5.01
N GLY A 102 19.47 -7.67 -4.48
CA GLY A 102 19.31 -8.03 -3.06
C GLY A 102 20.02 -9.32 -2.62
N THR A 103 20.52 -10.15 -3.56
CA THR A 103 21.29 -11.35 -3.22
C THR A 103 22.78 -11.06 -2.97
N PHE A 104 23.27 -9.89 -3.34
CA PHE A 104 24.65 -9.48 -3.09
C PHE A 104 24.80 -8.95 -1.65
N SER A 105 25.96 -9.18 -1.07
CA SER A 105 26.29 -8.71 0.29
C SER A 105 26.52 -7.21 0.35
N GLY A 106 26.25 -6.63 1.51
CA GLY A 106 26.53 -5.24 1.83
C GLY A 106 25.32 -4.31 1.71
N LEU A 107 25.37 -3.22 2.48
CA LEU A 107 24.28 -2.24 2.59
C LEU A 107 23.98 -1.54 1.26
N ALA A 108 24.96 -1.34 0.40
CA ALA A 108 24.75 -0.71 -0.91
C ALA A 108 23.85 -1.55 -1.82
N ALA A 109 24.07 -2.86 -1.88
CA ALA A 109 23.23 -3.78 -2.65
C ALA A 109 21.79 -3.82 -2.12
N LEU A 110 21.63 -3.86 -0.80
CA LEU A 110 20.31 -3.79 -0.15
C LEU A 110 19.63 -2.43 -0.36
N ALA A 111 20.38 -1.34 -0.39
CA ALA A 111 19.85 -0.01 -0.71
C ALA A 111 19.30 0.04 -2.15
N VAL A 112 20.06 -0.48 -3.12
CA VAL A 112 19.60 -0.59 -4.51
C VAL A 112 18.37 -1.48 -4.61
N PHE A 113 18.38 -2.64 -3.93
CA PHE A 113 17.21 -3.53 -3.86
C PHE A 113 15.96 -2.82 -3.34
N CYS A 114 16.06 -2.11 -2.22
CA CYS A 114 14.93 -1.41 -1.61
C CYS A 114 14.42 -0.27 -2.50
N LEU A 115 15.32 0.57 -3.03
CA LEU A 115 14.98 1.69 -3.90
C LEU A 115 14.30 1.21 -5.18
N ALA A 116 14.88 0.23 -5.86
CA ALA A 116 14.38 -0.31 -7.11
C ALA A 116 13.05 -1.08 -6.91
N THR A 117 12.89 -1.79 -5.80
CA THR A 117 11.62 -2.44 -5.45
C THR A 117 10.51 -1.42 -5.23
N GLY A 118 10.80 -0.31 -4.53
CA GLY A 118 9.84 0.77 -4.34
C GLY A 118 9.43 1.44 -5.65
N LEU A 119 10.41 1.74 -6.50
CA LEU A 119 10.20 2.28 -7.84
C LEU A 119 9.35 1.32 -8.69
N SER A 120 9.68 0.03 -8.68
CA SER A 120 8.95 -1.02 -9.39
C SER A 120 7.48 -1.08 -8.94
N ASN A 121 7.24 -1.15 -7.64
CA ASN A 121 5.88 -1.27 -7.09
C ASN A 121 5.01 -0.05 -7.37
N ALA A 122 5.59 1.14 -7.35
CA ALA A 122 4.89 2.38 -7.68
C ALA A 122 4.42 2.44 -9.14
N LEU A 123 5.13 1.75 -10.04
CA LEU A 123 4.75 1.58 -11.44
C LEU A 123 3.78 0.40 -11.65
N LEU A 124 4.05 -0.71 -10.98
CA LEU A 124 3.39 -1.99 -11.20
C LEU A 124 1.91 -1.95 -10.84
N TYR A 125 1.57 -1.55 -9.61
CA TYR A 125 0.19 -1.63 -9.12
C TYR A 125 -0.80 -0.76 -9.89
N PRO A 126 -0.52 0.53 -10.16
CA PRO A 126 -1.41 1.33 -10.99
C PRO A 126 -1.55 0.79 -12.41
N ALA A 127 -0.44 0.34 -13.02
CA ALA A 127 -0.45 -0.20 -14.36
C ALA A 127 -1.29 -1.49 -14.46
N LEU A 128 -1.16 -2.41 -13.49
CA LEU A 128 -1.96 -3.64 -13.45
C LEU A 128 -3.44 -3.35 -13.22
N SER A 129 -3.78 -2.43 -12.30
CA SER A 129 -5.16 -2.04 -12.01
C SER A 129 -5.82 -1.40 -13.23
N THR A 130 -5.09 -0.52 -13.94
CA THR A 130 -5.57 0.09 -15.18
C THR A 130 -5.75 -0.95 -16.28
N ALA A 131 -4.76 -1.81 -16.52
CA ALA A 131 -4.85 -2.86 -17.52
C ALA A 131 -5.99 -3.86 -17.24
N ALA A 132 -6.26 -4.12 -15.95
CA ALA A 132 -7.38 -4.97 -15.54
C ALA A 132 -8.74 -4.30 -15.79
N ALA A 133 -8.85 -3.00 -15.52
CA ALA A 133 -10.07 -2.23 -15.81
C ALA A 133 -10.32 -2.11 -17.32
N ASP A 134 -9.30 -1.76 -18.09
CA ASP A 134 -9.39 -1.57 -19.56
C ASP A 134 -9.88 -2.82 -20.28
N ARG A 135 -9.65 -4.00 -19.70
CA ARG A 135 -10.12 -5.27 -20.25
C ARG A 135 -11.65 -5.39 -20.32
N PHE A 136 -12.35 -4.73 -19.43
CA PHE A 136 -13.80 -4.77 -19.32
C PHE A 136 -14.46 -3.45 -19.76
N GLY A 137 -13.67 -2.50 -20.28
CA GLY A 137 -14.15 -1.22 -20.80
C GLY A 137 -14.94 -0.41 -19.77
N THR A 138 -16.13 0.10 -20.19
CA THR A 138 -16.98 0.94 -19.33
C THR A 138 -17.95 0.14 -18.46
N THR A 139 -17.89 -1.18 -18.47
CA THR A 139 -18.80 -2.03 -17.69
C THR A 139 -18.47 -1.99 -16.19
N PRO A 140 -19.45 -2.29 -15.31
CA PRO A 140 -19.18 -2.37 -13.85
C PRO A 140 -18.13 -3.44 -13.48
N ALA A 141 -17.84 -4.39 -14.39
CA ALA A 141 -16.79 -5.38 -14.21
C ALA A 141 -15.37 -4.75 -14.18
N ALA A 142 -15.15 -3.59 -14.82
CA ALA A 142 -13.87 -2.89 -14.82
C ALA A 142 -13.43 -2.51 -13.39
N GLY A 143 -14.33 -1.92 -12.61
CA GLY A 143 -14.05 -1.58 -11.21
C GLY A 143 -13.78 -2.82 -10.35
N ARG A 144 -14.52 -3.92 -10.57
CA ARG A 144 -14.29 -5.20 -9.91
C ARG A 144 -12.91 -5.79 -10.25
N ALA A 145 -12.51 -5.77 -11.52
CA ALA A 145 -11.21 -6.26 -11.96
C ALA A 145 -10.06 -5.49 -11.29
N ALA A 146 -10.12 -4.15 -11.27
CA ALA A 146 -9.14 -3.33 -10.57
C ALA A 146 -9.09 -3.63 -9.06
N THR A 147 -10.25 -3.82 -8.42
CA THR A 147 -10.32 -4.18 -6.99
C THR A 147 -9.69 -5.55 -6.72
N LEU A 148 -9.92 -6.55 -7.58
CA LEU A 148 -9.31 -7.88 -7.44
C LEU A 148 -7.78 -7.84 -7.48
N VAL A 149 -7.18 -6.97 -8.31
CA VAL A 149 -5.72 -6.75 -8.33
C VAL A 149 -5.22 -6.29 -6.96
N MET A 150 -5.91 -5.35 -6.32
CA MET A 150 -5.56 -4.87 -4.97
C MET A 150 -5.82 -5.93 -3.89
N THR A 151 -6.88 -6.74 -4.06
CA THR A 151 -7.19 -7.86 -3.16
C THR A 151 -6.10 -8.92 -3.21
N ALA A 152 -5.57 -9.24 -4.40
CA ALA A 152 -4.45 -10.18 -4.55
C ALA A 152 -3.20 -9.71 -3.80
N GLN A 153 -2.89 -8.41 -3.83
CA GLN A 153 -1.81 -7.83 -3.02
C GLN A 153 -2.04 -8.02 -1.52
N THR A 154 -3.26 -7.70 -1.05
CA THR A 154 -3.59 -7.82 0.37
C THR A 154 -3.57 -9.28 0.84
N LEU A 155 -4.03 -10.22 0.01
CA LEU A 155 -3.93 -11.64 0.29
C LEU A 155 -2.45 -12.09 0.37
N ALA A 156 -1.61 -11.61 -0.53
CA ALA A 156 -0.17 -11.89 -0.49
C ALA A 156 0.50 -11.36 0.79
N SER A 157 0.01 -10.27 1.39
CA SER A 157 0.51 -9.80 2.70
C SER A 157 0.23 -10.77 3.84
N THR A 158 -0.82 -11.56 3.73
CA THR A 158 -1.22 -12.53 4.76
C THR A 158 -0.46 -13.84 4.63
N ILE A 159 -0.38 -14.39 3.41
CA ILE A 159 0.19 -15.73 3.17
C ILE A 159 1.66 -15.70 2.71
N GLY A 160 2.18 -14.52 2.37
CA GLY A 160 3.50 -14.38 1.75
C GLY A 160 4.63 -14.88 2.63
N ALA A 161 4.64 -14.54 3.92
CA ALA A 161 5.74 -14.95 4.80
C ALA A 161 5.79 -16.49 5.02
N PRO A 162 4.69 -17.20 5.37
CA PRO A 162 4.72 -18.66 5.41
C PRO A 162 5.10 -19.30 4.09
N LEU A 163 4.64 -18.76 2.97
CA LEU A 163 4.97 -19.24 1.64
C LEU A 163 6.48 -19.16 1.35
N LEU A 164 7.16 -18.13 1.87
CA LEU A 164 8.59 -17.91 1.66
C LEU A 164 9.47 -18.68 2.65
N VAL A 165 8.97 -19.00 3.84
CA VAL A 165 9.75 -19.73 4.86
C VAL A 165 10.04 -21.17 4.42
N LEU A 166 9.07 -21.88 3.84
CA LEU A 166 9.27 -23.27 3.43
C LEU A 166 10.40 -23.43 2.40
N PRO A 167 10.40 -22.69 1.26
CA PRO A 167 11.53 -22.76 0.33
C PRO A 167 12.85 -22.28 0.93
N ALA A 168 12.81 -21.27 1.82
CA ALA A 168 14.01 -20.75 2.46
C ALA A 168 14.74 -21.78 3.32
N MET A 169 14.07 -22.83 3.80
CA MET A 169 14.70 -23.95 4.51
C MET A 169 15.64 -24.75 3.62
N PHE A 170 15.44 -24.75 2.30
CA PHE A 170 16.23 -25.53 1.33
C PHE A 170 17.30 -24.68 0.62
N TRP A 171 17.00 -23.41 0.32
CA TRP A 171 17.87 -22.55 -0.50
C TRP A 171 18.19 -21.18 0.13
N GLY A 172 17.84 -21.01 1.40
CA GLY A 172 18.02 -19.74 2.10
C GLY A 172 17.07 -18.63 1.61
N TRP A 173 17.13 -17.48 2.24
CA TRP A 173 16.33 -16.31 1.87
C TRP A 173 16.76 -15.73 0.50
N GLN A 174 18.03 -15.87 0.11
CA GLN A 174 18.54 -15.45 -1.21
C GLN A 174 17.85 -16.23 -2.33
N GLY A 175 17.63 -17.54 -2.13
CA GLY A 175 16.91 -18.37 -3.10
C GLY A 175 15.49 -17.86 -3.36
N ASN A 176 14.82 -17.32 -2.35
CA ASN A 176 13.52 -16.67 -2.55
C ASN A 176 13.61 -15.45 -3.46
N LEU A 177 14.65 -14.64 -3.32
CA LEU A 177 14.85 -13.47 -4.21
C LEU A 177 15.14 -13.91 -5.66
N VAL A 178 15.95 -14.95 -5.83
CA VAL A 178 16.19 -15.56 -7.16
C VAL A 178 14.89 -16.09 -7.77
N ALA A 179 14.06 -16.79 -6.98
CA ALA A 179 12.77 -17.28 -7.43
C ALA A 179 11.82 -16.13 -7.82
N ILE A 180 11.77 -15.06 -7.01
CA ILE A 180 10.99 -13.85 -7.33
C ILE A 180 11.48 -13.23 -8.65
N ALA A 181 12.79 -13.14 -8.86
CA ALA A 181 13.35 -12.62 -10.11
C ALA A 181 12.94 -13.50 -11.31
N ALA A 182 13.09 -14.82 -11.20
CA ALA A 182 12.71 -15.74 -12.25
C ALA A 182 11.21 -15.67 -12.60
N ILE A 183 10.34 -15.64 -11.58
CA ILE A 183 8.89 -15.52 -11.77
C ILE A 183 8.53 -14.16 -12.37
N SER A 184 9.19 -13.08 -11.92
CA SER A 184 8.98 -11.73 -12.48
C SER A 184 9.25 -11.72 -13.98
N ILE A 185 10.40 -12.28 -14.40
CA ILE A 185 10.78 -12.34 -15.82
C ILE A 185 9.82 -13.26 -16.60
N ALA A 186 9.44 -14.42 -16.04
CA ALA A 186 8.52 -15.35 -16.67
C ALA A 186 7.11 -14.76 -16.89
N LEU A 187 6.68 -13.83 -16.02
CA LEU A 187 5.38 -13.16 -16.13
C LEU A 187 5.35 -12.04 -17.19
N ILE A 188 6.50 -11.50 -17.60
CA ILE A 188 6.57 -10.40 -18.58
C ILE A 188 5.80 -10.70 -19.88
N PRO A 189 6.01 -11.85 -20.56
CA PRO A 189 5.27 -12.14 -21.78
C PRO A 189 3.76 -12.25 -21.55
N ALA A 190 3.33 -12.80 -20.41
CA ALA A 190 1.92 -12.94 -20.09
C ALA A 190 1.27 -11.56 -19.87
N VAL A 191 1.94 -10.66 -19.14
CA VAL A 191 1.45 -9.30 -18.87
C VAL A 191 1.45 -8.45 -20.14
N LEU A 192 2.45 -8.57 -21.02
CA LEU A 192 2.46 -7.89 -22.31
C LEU A 192 1.32 -8.34 -23.23
N ARG A 193 1.09 -9.66 -23.33
CA ARG A 193 -0.04 -10.21 -24.12
C ARG A 193 -1.38 -9.77 -23.54
N TYR A 194 -1.49 -9.74 -22.24
CA TYR A 194 -2.66 -9.30 -21.51
C TYR A 194 -2.98 -7.83 -21.80
N GLY A 195 -2.00 -6.92 -21.71
CA GLY A 195 -2.18 -5.49 -21.98
C GLY A 195 -2.54 -5.15 -23.43
N ARG A 196 -2.00 -5.91 -24.41
CA ARG A 196 -2.34 -5.73 -25.84
C ARG A 196 -3.80 -6.05 -26.17
N ARG A 197 -4.38 -7.02 -25.49
CA ARG A 197 -5.79 -7.42 -25.71
C ARG A 197 -6.80 -6.42 -25.12
N GLY A 198 -6.40 -5.64 -24.11
CA GLY A 198 -7.22 -4.55 -23.56
C GLY A 198 -7.26 -3.30 -24.45
N ALA A 199 -6.18 -2.98 -25.13
CA ALA A 199 -6.07 -1.81 -26.00
C ALA A 199 -7.02 -1.82 -27.21
N GLY A 200 -7.49 -2.99 -27.65
CA GLY A 200 -8.43 -3.14 -28.76
C GLY A 200 -9.88 -2.73 -28.44
N HIS A 201 -10.24 -2.59 -27.18
CA HIS A 201 -11.60 -2.20 -26.75
C HIS A 201 -11.74 -0.70 -26.47
N CYS A 202 -10.63 0.03 -26.33
CA CYS A 202 -10.62 1.47 -26.06
C CYS A 202 -10.43 2.32 -27.32
N ALA A 203 -10.61 1.76 -28.53
CA ALA A 203 -10.56 2.49 -29.79
C ALA A 203 -11.85 3.28 -30.10
N ALA A 204 -12.77 3.41 -29.16
CA ALA A 204 -13.82 4.42 -29.24
C ALA A 204 -13.21 5.79 -28.85
N ASP A 205 -13.46 6.81 -29.68
CA ASP A 205 -12.96 8.18 -29.55
C ASP A 205 -12.77 8.61 -28.10
N PRO A 206 -11.59 9.08 -27.72
CA PRO A 206 -11.40 9.58 -26.36
C PRO A 206 -12.34 10.79 -26.19
N ALA A 207 -13.38 10.63 -25.37
CA ALA A 207 -14.16 11.76 -24.92
C ALA A 207 -13.16 12.87 -24.51
N PRO A 208 -13.40 14.14 -24.90
CA PRO A 208 -12.46 15.22 -24.63
C PRO A 208 -12.14 15.22 -23.12
N ALA A 209 -10.90 14.89 -22.81
CA ALA A 209 -10.44 14.84 -21.42
C ALA A 209 -10.76 16.21 -20.80
N PRO A 210 -11.44 16.27 -19.64
CA PRO A 210 -11.71 17.54 -18.98
C PRO A 210 -10.38 18.29 -18.88
N ALA A 211 -10.40 19.60 -19.21
CA ALA A 211 -9.22 20.45 -19.28
C ALA A 211 -8.32 20.18 -18.04
N ARG A 212 -7.18 19.54 -18.27
CA ARG A 212 -6.26 19.18 -17.18
C ARG A 212 -5.76 20.49 -16.57
N LEU A 213 -6.20 20.78 -15.37
CA LEU A 213 -5.64 21.87 -14.58
C LEU A 213 -4.10 21.68 -14.57
N GLY A 214 -3.35 22.75 -14.85
CA GLY A 214 -1.90 22.70 -14.72
C GLY A 214 -1.51 22.27 -13.30
N TYR A 215 -0.37 21.62 -13.13
CA TYR A 215 0.07 21.05 -11.83
C TYR A 215 -0.10 22.04 -10.68
N LEU A 216 0.37 23.29 -10.82
CA LEU A 216 0.25 24.32 -9.79
C LEU A 216 -1.20 24.72 -9.49
N ALA A 217 -2.06 24.75 -10.51
CA ALA A 217 -3.48 25.07 -10.34
C ALA A 217 -4.19 23.94 -9.57
N ALA A 218 -3.90 22.66 -9.92
CA ALA A 218 -4.47 21.51 -9.21
C ALA A 218 -4.01 21.45 -7.74
N PHE A 219 -2.74 21.78 -7.45
CA PHE A 219 -2.22 21.88 -6.09
C PHE A 219 -2.90 23.02 -5.30
N ARG A 220 -3.08 24.20 -5.91
CA ARG A 220 -3.76 25.32 -5.27
C ARG A 220 -5.22 24.97 -4.98
N THR A 221 -5.92 24.37 -5.94
CA THR A 221 -7.30 23.92 -5.77
C THR A 221 -7.40 22.92 -4.62
N LEU A 222 -6.53 21.91 -4.59
CA LEU A 222 -6.52 20.92 -3.51
C LEU A 222 -6.21 21.56 -2.15
N ALA A 223 -5.28 22.51 -2.12
CA ALA A 223 -4.94 23.24 -0.89
C ALA A 223 -6.10 24.08 -0.36
N GLY A 224 -7.04 24.47 -1.22
CA GLY A 224 -8.30 25.16 -0.88
C GLY A 224 -9.42 24.24 -0.40
N VAL A 225 -9.32 22.91 -0.63
CA VAL A 225 -10.34 21.95 -0.16
C VAL A 225 -10.26 21.79 1.36
N PRO A 226 -11.35 22.09 2.10
CA PRO A 226 -11.36 21.99 3.56
C PRO A 226 -10.99 20.59 4.04
N GLY A 227 -9.97 20.50 4.88
CA GLY A 227 -9.51 19.24 5.48
C GLY A 227 -8.62 18.37 4.59
N ALA A 228 -8.39 18.70 3.31
CA ALA A 228 -7.52 17.90 2.44
C ALA A 228 -6.08 17.81 2.98
N ARG A 229 -5.50 18.91 3.45
CA ARG A 229 -4.16 18.92 4.06
C ARG A 229 -4.09 18.05 5.31
N ALA A 230 -5.12 18.09 6.16
CA ALA A 230 -5.17 17.26 7.36
C ALA A 230 -5.25 15.77 7.01
N LEU A 231 -6.05 15.38 6.01
CA LEU A 231 -6.14 14.00 5.52
C LEU A 231 -4.80 13.49 4.95
N LEU A 232 -4.09 14.33 4.21
CA LEU A 232 -2.74 14.00 3.70
C LEU A 232 -1.74 13.83 4.86
N LEU A 233 -1.83 14.67 5.89
CA LEU A 233 -0.99 14.55 7.08
C LEU A 233 -1.33 13.29 7.90
N VAL A 234 -2.60 12.91 8.00
CA VAL A 234 -3.02 11.63 8.58
C VAL A 234 -2.40 10.47 7.82
N SER A 235 -2.47 10.48 6.49
CA SER A 235 -1.87 9.43 5.66
C SER A 235 -0.36 9.33 5.84
N PHE A 236 0.33 10.46 5.86
CA PHE A 236 1.77 10.53 6.09
C PHE A 236 2.15 9.94 7.45
N GLY A 237 1.57 10.45 8.55
CA GLY A 237 1.88 10.01 9.92
C GLY A 237 1.54 8.53 10.14
N ARG A 238 0.35 8.10 9.66
CA ARG A 238 -0.07 6.70 9.70
C ARG A 238 0.89 5.78 8.95
N ALA A 239 1.27 6.16 7.71
CA ALA A 239 2.16 5.35 6.91
C ALA A 239 3.55 5.26 7.54
N GLY A 240 4.07 6.36 8.07
CA GLY A 240 5.34 6.40 8.78
C GLY A 240 5.34 5.52 10.02
N ALA A 241 4.32 5.64 10.86
CA ALA A 241 4.18 4.83 12.06
C ALA A 241 4.07 3.33 11.75
N PHE A 242 3.16 2.95 10.83
CA PHE A 242 2.91 1.55 10.53
C PHE A 242 4.05 0.88 9.77
N MET A 243 4.58 1.54 8.73
CA MET A 243 5.67 0.97 7.95
C MET A 243 7.00 0.96 8.70
N GLY A 244 7.23 1.96 9.56
CA GLY A 244 8.35 1.95 10.49
C GLY A 244 8.26 0.81 11.50
N HIS A 245 7.07 0.57 12.08
CA HIS A 245 6.83 -0.59 12.93
C HIS A 245 7.12 -1.91 12.19
N LEU A 246 6.58 -2.10 10.99
CA LEU A 246 6.80 -3.31 10.21
C LEU A 246 8.28 -3.51 9.80
N ALA A 247 9.06 -2.44 9.68
CA ALA A 247 10.47 -2.55 9.34
C ALA A 247 11.29 -3.21 10.45
N PHE A 248 10.93 -2.97 11.71
CA PHE A 248 11.68 -3.47 12.88
C PHE A 248 10.95 -4.57 13.67
N LEU A 249 9.84 -5.07 13.12
CA LEU A 249 9.00 -6.06 13.82
C LEU A 249 9.72 -7.40 14.01
N ALA A 250 10.45 -7.89 12.99
CA ALA A 250 11.16 -9.16 13.07
C ALA A 250 12.28 -9.14 14.12
N PRO A 251 13.21 -8.18 14.12
CA PRO A 251 14.24 -8.12 15.14
C PRO A 251 13.68 -7.84 16.55
N LEU A 252 12.59 -7.06 16.69
CA LEU A 252 11.91 -6.89 17.97
C LEU A 252 11.46 -8.23 18.57
N TYR A 253 10.82 -9.07 17.75
CA TYR A 253 10.35 -10.38 18.20
C TYR A 253 11.48 -11.38 18.38
N ALA A 254 12.54 -11.30 17.57
CA ALA A 254 13.72 -12.13 17.73
C ALA A 254 14.46 -11.84 19.03
N GLU A 255 14.74 -10.56 19.34
CA GLU A 255 15.45 -10.17 20.56
C GLU A 255 14.60 -10.34 21.83
N LYS A 256 13.31 -9.98 21.75
CA LYS A 256 12.46 -9.96 22.94
C LYS A 256 11.93 -11.33 23.35
N PHE A 257 11.64 -12.19 22.37
CA PHE A 257 10.99 -13.48 22.56
C PHE A 257 11.79 -14.65 21.99
N ALA A 258 13.01 -14.44 21.51
CA ALA A 258 13.89 -15.44 20.88
C ALA A 258 13.23 -16.20 19.72
N LEU A 259 12.39 -15.51 18.92
CA LEU A 259 11.68 -16.14 17.82
C LEU A 259 12.56 -16.28 16.58
N THR A 260 12.49 -17.45 15.97
CA THR A 260 13.08 -17.71 14.64
C THR A 260 12.26 -17.06 13.53
N ALA A 261 12.85 -16.93 12.32
CA ALA A 261 12.15 -16.43 11.12
C ALA A 261 10.88 -17.24 10.80
N SER A 262 10.88 -18.54 11.06
CA SER A 262 9.73 -19.41 10.85
C SER A 262 8.55 -19.08 11.77
N TRP A 263 8.81 -18.85 13.05
CA TRP A 263 7.79 -18.40 14.00
C TRP A 263 7.35 -16.96 13.70
N PHE A 264 8.27 -16.10 13.30
CA PHE A 264 7.94 -14.74 12.90
C PHE A 264 7.02 -14.69 11.68
N ALA A 265 7.15 -15.63 10.74
CA ALA A 265 6.26 -15.73 9.58
C ALA A 265 4.77 -15.90 9.99
N PHE A 266 4.51 -16.62 11.09
CA PHE A 266 3.16 -16.74 11.65
C PHE A 266 2.67 -15.36 12.15
N ILE A 267 3.50 -14.62 12.88
CA ILE A 267 3.16 -13.27 13.37
C ILE A 267 2.90 -12.31 12.21
N TRP A 268 3.71 -12.40 11.15
CA TRP A 268 3.48 -11.62 9.93
C TRP A 268 2.12 -11.95 9.29
N SER A 269 1.74 -13.22 9.24
CA SER A 269 0.43 -13.65 8.74
C SER A 269 -0.72 -13.14 9.62
N VAL A 270 -0.56 -13.15 10.93
CA VAL A 270 -1.53 -12.56 11.86
C VAL A 270 -1.68 -11.06 11.60
N SER A 271 -0.56 -10.35 11.42
CA SER A 271 -0.55 -8.92 11.08
C SER A 271 -1.26 -8.67 9.75
N GLY A 272 -0.90 -9.41 8.69
CA GLY A 272 -1.51 -9.28 7.36
C GLY A 272 -3.00 -9.65 7.34
N GLY A 273 -3.38 -10.73 8.03
CA GLY A 273 -4.78 -11.16 8.18
C GLY A 273 -5.62 -10.14 8.94
N ALA A 274 -5.08 -9.59 10.03
CA ALA A 274 -5.73 -8.52 10.78
C ALA A 274 -5.88 -7.23 9.96
N PHE A 275 -4.88 -6.89 9.15
CA PHE A 275 -4.95 -5.77 8.21
C PHE A 275 -6.05 -5.98 7.16
N PHE A 276 -6.15 -7.18 6.60
CA PHE A 276 -7.21 -7.56 5.67
C PHE A 276 -8.60 -7.46 6.31
N LEU A 277 -8.78 -8.05 7.50
CA LEU A 277 -10.03 -7.97 8.25
C LEU A 277 -10.39 -6.53 8.61
N GLY A 278 -9.40 -5.71 8.98
CA GLY A 278 -9.59 -4.29 9.24
C GLY A 278 -10.15 -3.54 8.03
N HIS A 279 -9.68 -3.84 6.81
CA HIS A 279 -10.24 -3.28 5.58
C HIS A 279 -11.69 -3.72 5.32
N LEU A 280 -12.00 -5.00 5.55
CA LEU A 280 -13.38 -5.51 5.42
C LEU A 280 -14.34 -4.85 6.43
N LEU A 281 -13.91 -4.72 7.68
CA LEU A 281 -14.68 -4.04 8.73
C LEU A 281 -14.89 -2.56 8.40
N ALA A 282 -13.84 -1.88 7.91
CA ALA A 282 -13.92 -0.50 7.47
C ALA A 282 -14.99 -0.32 6.39
N GLY A 283 -15.02 -1.21 5.38
CA GLY A 283 -16.04 -1.17 4.33
C GLY A 283 -17.47 -1.21 4.90
N ARG A 284 -17.72 -2.07 5.89
CA ARG A 284 -19.03 -2.16 6.55
C ARG A 284 -19.32 -0.94 7.43
N MET A 285 -18.33 -0.48 8.19
CA MET A 285 -18.50 0.66 9.13
C MET A 285 -18.71 1.98 8.40
N LEU A 286 -18.03 2.20 7.28
CA LEU A 286 -18.06 3.45 6.53
C LEU A 286 -19.27 3.53 5.59
N ASN A 287 -19.75 2.40 5.06
CA ASN A 287 -20.91 2.35 4.16
C ASN A 287 -22.26 2.36 4.90
N ALA A 288 -22.28 2.19 6.21
CA ALA A 288 -23.52 2.13 7.02
C ALA A 288 -24.18 3.49 7.26
N GLY A 289 -23.84 4.52 6.49
CA GLY A 289 -24.43 5.88 6.54
C GLY A 289 -23.46 6.92 5.96
N ASP A 290 -24.00 7.89 5.25
CA ASP A 290 -23.25 8.92 4.49
C ASP A 290 -22.73 10.07 5.39
N SER A 291 -22.30 9.79 6.60
CA SER A 291 -21.86 10.82 7.55
C SER A 291 -20.34 10.92 7.64
N GLN A 292 -19.80 12.02 7.13
CA GLN A 292 -18.38 12.37 7.29
C GLN A 292 -17.96 12.47 8.78
N ARG A 293 -18.89 12.84 9.68
CA ARG A 293 -18.67 12.86 11.13
C ARG A 293 -18.37 11.46 11.66
N ARG A 294 -19.14 10.45 11.22
CA ARG A 294 -18.91 9.04 11.59
C ARG A 294 -17.55 8.54 11.07
N THR A 295 -17.25 8.80 9.81
CA THR A 295 -15.95 8.41 9.21
C THR A 295 -14.78 9.04 9.98
N ARG A 296 -14.87 10.32 10.34
CA ARG A 296 -13.88 10.98 11.20
C ARG A 296 -13.80 10.34 12.59
N ALA A 297 -14.93 10.06 13.24
CA ALA A 297 -14.94 9.44 14.56
C ALA A 297 -14.28 8.04 14.53
N VAL A 298 -14.61 7.21 13.53
CA VAL A 298 -13.98 5.90 13.31
C VAL A 298 -12.47 6.05 13.12
N MET A 299 -12.03 7.01 12.33
CA MET A 299 -10.61 7.27 12.07
C MET A 299 -9.87 7.70 13.36
N VAL A 300 -10.43 8.63 14.14
CA VAL A 300 -9.87 9.10 15.41
C VAL A 300 -9.77 7.96 16.42
N PHE A 301 -10.85 7.19 16.57
CA PHE A 301 -10.89 6.05 17.49
C PHE A 301 -9.86 4.98 17.10
N SER A 302 -9.75 4.66 15.81
CA SER A 302 -8.78 3.69 15.31
C SER A 302 -7.33 4.17 15.48
N LEU A 303 -7.04 5.47 15.35
CA LEU A 303 -5.71 6.04 15.66
C LEU A 303 -5.40 5.95 17.16
N GLY A 304 -6.38 6.18 18.03
CA GLY A 304 -6.24 5.96 19.47
C GLY A 304 -5.92 4.51 19.82
N ILE A 305 -6.67 3.57 19.23
CA ILE A 305 -6.39 2.13 19.38
C ILE A 305 -4.99 1.78 18.88
N SER A 306 -4.58 2.31 17.71
CA SER A 306 -3.25 2.01 17.15
C SER A 306 -2.14 2.51 18.06
N LEU A 307 -2.30 3.65 18.73
CA LEU A 307 -1.33 4.17 19.68
C LEU A 307 -1.19 3.25 20.91
N VAL A 308 -2.31 2.83 21.50
CA VAL A 308 -2.33 1.89 22.63
C VAL A 308 -1.73 0.54 22.22
N ALA A 309 -2.12 0.01 21.07
CA ALA A 309 -1.62 -1.25 20.55
C ALA A 309 -0.11 -1.19 20.26
N LEU A 310 0.39 -0.08 19.72
CA LEU A 310 1.82 0.13 19.49
C LEU A 310 2.62 -0.04 20.78
N PHE A 311 2.30 0.73 21.81
CA PHE A 311 2.98 0.60 23.09
C PHE A 311 2.75 -0.75 23.76
N GLY A 312 1.57 -1.36 23.57
CA GLY A 312 1.28 -2.72 24.00
C GLY A 312 2.25 -3.74 23.40
N VAL A 313 2.60 -3.65 22.11
CA VAL A 313 3.60 -4.53 21.47
C VAL A 313 4.99 -4.32 22.06
N TYR A 314 5.42 -3.07 22.15
CA TYR A 314 6.80 -2.75 22.58
C TYR A 314 7.03 -2.95 24.07
N LEU A 315 6.03 -2.76 24.92
CA LEU A 315 6.15 -2.88 26.39
C LEU A 315 5.75 -4.27 26.92
N SER A 316 4.95 -5.07 26.15
CA SER A 316 4.46 -6.35 26.65
C SER A 316 5.59 -7.33 26.97
N PRO A 317 5.64 -7.91 28.18
CA PRO A 317 6.62 -8.93 28.55
C PRO A 317 6.24 -10.33 28.02
N VAL A 318 5.02 -10.51 27.52
CA VAL A 318 4.49 -11.82 27.11
C VAL A 318 4.10 -11.86 25.63
N LEU A 319 4.49 -12.93 24.95
CA LEU A 319 4.30 -13.12 23.53
C LEU A 319 2.82 -13.02 23.07
N PRO A 320 1.83 -13.69 23.70
CA PRO A 320 0.44 -13.61 23.25
C PRO A 320 -0.11 -12.18 23.21
N LEU A 321 0.24 -11.37 24.20
CA LEU A 321 -0.22 -9.98 24.28
C LEU A 321 0.46 -9.12 23.20
N ALA A 322 1.76 -9.33 22.92
CA ALA A 322 2.45 -8.66 21.83
C ALA A 322 1.84 -9.02 20.46
N VAL A 323 1.51 -10.30 20.24
CA VAL A 323 0.85 -10.76 19.01
C VAL A 323 -0.55 -10.15 18.86
N ALA A 324 -1.34 -10.13 19.93
CA ALA A 324 -2.65 -9.48 19.94
C ALA A 324 -2.54 -7.97 19.66
N GLY A 325 -1.54 -7.30 20.25
CA GLY A 325 -1.21 -5.90 19.96
C GLY A 325 -0.84 -5.67 18.50
N THR A 326 -0.02 -6.56 17.91
CA THR A 326 0.35 -6.49 16.48
C THR A 326 -0.86 -6.64 15.56
N ALA A 327 -1.77 -7.57 15.87
CA ALA A 327 -3.02 -7.74 15.14
C ALA A 327 -3.91 -6.49 15.23
N LEU A 328 -4.10 -5.98 16.44
CA LEU A 328 -4.93 -4.81 16.71
C LEU A 328 -4.36 -3.55 16.03
N LEU A 329 -3.04 -3.35 16.09
CA LEU A 329 -2.34 -2.27 15.40
C LEU A 329 -2.58 -2.34 13.89
N SER A 330 -2.41 -3.52 13.29
CA SER A 330 -2.59 -3.73 11.86
C SER A 330 -4.03 -3.46 11.40
N ALA A 331 -5.01 -4.01 12.12
CA ALA A 331 -6.43 -3.79 11.85
C ALA A 331 -6.80 -2.29 11.95
N SER A 332 -6.34 -1.62 13.00
CA SER A 332 -6.60 -0.19 13.22
C SER A 332 -6.02 0.67 12.09
N HIS A 333 -4.79 0.41 11.66
CA HIS A 333 -4.17 1.12 10.54
C HIS A 333 -4.89 0.87 9.20
N ALA A 334 -5.46 -0.31 8.98
CA ALA A 334 -6.28 -0.62 7.81
C ALA A 334 -7.57 0.21 7.79
N VAL A 335 -8.26 0.31 8.94
CA VAL A 335 -9.47 1.14 9.08
C VAL A 335 -9.16 2.62 8.82
N VAL A 336 -8.06 3.14 9.37
CA VAL A 336 -7.63 4.53 9.13
C VAL A 336 -7.34 4.77 7.65
N ALA A 337 -6.67 3.83 6.97
CA ALA A 337 -6.38 3.93 5.54
C ALA A 337 -7.67 4.04 4.70
N ALA A 338 -8.65 3.19 4.98
CA ALA A 338 -9.94 3.19 4.30
C ALA A 338 -10.73 4.49 4.58
N ALA A 339 -10.71 4.98 5.82
CA ALA A 339 -11.39 6.21 6.20
C ALA A 339 -10.79 7.44 5.50
N VAL A 340 -9.45 7.56 5.45
CA VAL A 340 -8.77 8.63 4.72
C VAL A 340 -9.10 8.59 3.23
N MET A 341 -9.06 7.40 2.62
CA MET A 341 -9.38 7.23 1.20
C MET A 341 -10.82 7.65 0.90
N SER A 342 -11.78 7.22 1.73
CA SER A 342 -13.19 7.59 1.60
C SER A 342 -13.39 9.11 1.68
N LEU A 343 -12.78 9.77 2.67
CA LEU A 343 -12.88 11.22 2.85
C LEU A 343 -12.18 12.01 1.73
N LEU A 344 -11.02 11.56 1.23
CA LEU A 344 -10.35 12.20 0.09
C LEU A 344 -11.18 12.10 -1.17
N VAL A 345 -11.74 10.92 -1.46
CA VAL A 345 -12.59 10.70 -2.64
C VAL A 345 -13.86 11.53 -2.60
N SER A 346 -14.49 11.66 -1.43
CA SER A 346 -15.74 12.42 -1.28
C SER A 346 -15.53 13.93 -1.26
N ARG A 347 -14.43 14.43 -0.67
CA ARG A 347 -14.16 15.87 -0.56
C ARG A 347 -13.48 16.48 -1.78
N CYS A 348 -12.63 15.71 -2.47
CA CYS A 348 -11.80 16.22 -3.56
C CYS A 348 -12.33 15.84 -4.94
N THR A 349 -13.65 15.90 -5.17
CA THR A 349 -14.32 15.42 -6.40
C THR A 349 -13.73 16.05 -7.68
N GLN A 350 -13.45 17.35 -7.69
CA GLN A 350 -12.90 18.07 -8.85
C GLN A 350 -11.40 17.78 -9.09
N VAL A 351 -10.65 17.45 -8.05
CA VAL A 351 -9.20 17.22 -8.10
C VAL A 351 -8.83 15.86 -7.51
N ARG A 352 -9.73 14.88 -7.65
CA ARG A 352 -9.57 13.53 -7.07
C ARG A 352 -8.25 12.87 -7.45
N GLY A 353 -7.88 12.91 -8.72
CA GLY A 353 -6.61 12.32 -9.19
C GLY A 353 -5.39 12.94 -8.50
N THR A 354 -5.35 14.27 -8.39
CA THR A 354 -4.27 14.99 -7.69
C THR A 354 -4.25 14.65 -6.20
N ALA A 355 -5.43 14.59 -5.55
CA ALA A 355 -5.53 14.23 -4.13
C ALA A 355 -5.01 12.81 -3.86
N LEU A 356 -5.37 11.84 -4.69
CA LEU A 356 -4.91 10.46 -4.55
C LEU A 356 -3.41 10.31 -4.86
N SER A 357 -2.88 11.03 -5.85
CA SER A 357 -1.44 11.03 -6.15
C SER A 357 -0.62 11.62 -5.01
N LEU A 358 -1.09 12.75 -4.42
CA LEU A 358 -0.45 13.35 -3.26
C LEU A 358 -0.55 12.47 -2.00
N ASN A 359 -1.68 11.78 -1.84
CA ASN A 359 -1.83 10.80 -0.77
C ASN A 359 -0.80 9.67 -0.90
N ALA A 360 -0.61 9.13 -2.09
CA ALA A 360 0.40 8.09 -2.35
C ALA A 360 1.83 8.61 -2.10
N ALA A 361 2.15 9.82 -2.58
CA ALA A 361 3.44 10.46 -2.33
C ALA A 361 3.66 10.73 -0.83
N GLY A 362 2.63 11.21 -0.12
CA GLY A 362 2.67 11.43 1.33
C GLY A 362 2.90 10.14 2.11
N MET A 363 2.23 9.05 1.73
CA MET A 363 2.46 7.72 2.32
C MET A 363 3.89 7.23 2.08
N SER A 364 4.43 7.43 0.89
CA SER A 364 5.79 7.02 0.52
C SER A 364 6.85 7.83 1.28
N LEU A 365 6.62 9.13 1.44
CA LEU A 365 7.47 10.00 2.27
C LEU A 365 7.35 9.60 3.75
N GLY A 366 6.16 9.27 4.22
CA GLY A 366 5.93 8.72 5.57
C GLY A 366 6.70 7.43 5.80
N LEU A 367 6.64 6.48 4.86
CA LEU A 367 7.44 5.26 4.91
C LEU A 367 8.94 5.58 5.08
N PHE A 368 9.49 6.46 4.24
CA PHE A 368 10.91 6.83 4.30
C PHE A 368 11.29 7.46 5.64
N LEU A 369 10.61 8.54 6.02
CA LEU A 369 10.92 9.28 7.25
C LEU A 369 10.61 8.46 8.51
N GLY A 370 9.53 7.68 8.48
CA GLY A 370 9.15 6.82 9.61
C GLY A 370 10.17 5.72 9.88
N THR A 371 10.65 5.02 8.84
CA THR A 371 11.69 4.00 9.00
C THR A 371 13.04 4.62 9.36
N ALA A 372 13.43 5.72 8.73
CA ALA A 372 14.69 6.40 9.02
C ALA A 372 14.73 6.93 10.46
N ALA A 373 13.70 7.65 10.90
CA ALA A 373 13.65 8.21 12.24
C ALA A 373 13.55 7.14 13.33
N SER A 374 12.72 6.09 13.11
CA SER A 374 12.62 4.98 14.07
C SER A 374 13.89 4.12 14.10
N GLY A 375 14.57 3.93 12.95
CA GLY A 375 15.86 3.25 12.89
C GLY A 375 16.97 4.02 13.62
N ALA A 376 17.05 5.34 13.40
CA ALA A 376 17.99 6.19 14.14
C ALA A 376 17.72 6.16 15.67
N ALA A 377 16.46 6.21 16.07
CA ALA A 377 16.08 6.10 17.47
C ALA A 377 16.39 4.71 18.06
N LEU A 378 16.18 3.64 17.28
CA LEU A 378 16.55 2.27 17.67
C LEU A 378 18.05 2.16 17.91
N ALA A 379 18.88 2.69 17.00
CA ALA A 379 20.33 2.68 17.12
C ALA A 379 20.83 3.48 18.33
N ALA A 380 20.18 4.62 18.63
CA ALA A 380 20.59 5.51 19.68
C ALA A 380 20.17 5.06 21.09
N ALA A 381 18.95 4.52 21.24
CA ALA A 381 18.34 4.27 22.56
C ALA A 381 17.37 3.07 22.58
N GLY A 382 17.47 2.15 21.62
CA GLY A 382 16.75 0.89 21.60
C GLY A 382 15.26 1.01 21.19
N TYR A 383 14.55 -0.10 21.36
CA TYR A 383 13.17 -0.25 20.86
C TYR A 383 12.16 0.72 21.46
N LEU A 384 12.34 1.14 22.71
CA LEU A 384 11.44 2.10 23.35
C LEU A 384 11.52 3.47 22.68
N ALA A 385 12.74 3.90 22.31
CA ALA A 385 12.95 5.14 21.56
C ALA A 385 12.32 5.06 20.15
N ALA A 386 12.48 3.92 19.47
CA ALA A 386 11.80 3.68 18.21
C ALA A 386 10.27 3.75 18.36
N ALA A 387 9.71 3.11 19.40
CA ALA A 387 8.28 3.18 19.70
C ALA A 387 7.81 4.61 19.99
N ALA A 388 8.61 5.43 20.67
CA ALA A 388 8.30 6.84 20.93
C ALA A 388 8.19 7.65 19.61
N VAL A 389 9.11 7.44 18.67
CA VAL A 389 9.07 8.07 17.34
C VAL A 389 7.81 7.64 16.57
N LEU A 390 7.52 6.34 16.55
CA LEU A 390 6.32 5.82 15.88
C LEU A 390 5.03 6.33 16.54
N GLY A 391 5.03 6.41 17.88
CA GLY A 391 3.95 7.01 18.66
C GLY A 391 3.76 8.50 18.35
N ALA A 392 4.83 9.26 18.22
CA ALA A 392 4.78 10.67 17.82
C ALA A 392 4.16 10.86 16.43
N LEU A 393 4.53 10.01 15.45
CA LEU A 393 3.91 10.02 14.11
C LEU A 393 2.40 9.69 14.18
N THR A 394 2.02 8.74 15.04
CA THR A 394 0.62 8.40 15.28
C THR A 394 -0.13 9.56 15.94
N LEU A 395 0.49 10.26 16.89
CA LEU A 395 -0.08 11.46 17.53
C LEU A 395 -0.24 12.63 16.56
N ILE A 396 0.72 12.84 15.66
CA ILE A 396 0.60 13.82 14.57
C ILE A 396 -0.63 13.49 13.70
N ALA A 397 -0.78 12.23 13.30
CA ALA A 397 -1.95 11.78 12.55
C ALA A 397 -3.25 11.97 13.34
N LEU A 398 -3.26 11.66 14.62
CA LEU A 398 -4.41 11.82 15.52
C LEU A 398 -4.79 13.30 15.68
N GLY A 399 -3.82 14.18 15.91
CA GLY A 399 -4.03 15.62 16.01
C GLY A 399 -4.61 16.21 14.72
N ALA A 400 -4.08 15.77 13.55
CA ALA A 400 -4.63 16.16 12.25
C ALA A 400 -6.07 15.67 12.06
N ALA A 401 -6.38 14.44 12.48
CA ALA A 401 -7.74 13.88 12.41
C ALA A 401 -8.73 14.61 13.33
N LEU A 402 -8.29 15.00 14.52
CA LEU A 402 -9.07 15.80 15.47
C LEU A 402 -9.35 17.22 14.94
N GLY A 403 -8.41 17.81 14.20
CA GLY A 403 -8.56 19.11 13.56
C GLY A 403 -9.46 19.13 12.32
N LEU A 404 -9.91 17.97 11.81
CA LEU A 404 -10.81 17.89 10.67
C LEU A 404 -12.18 18.47 11.02
N ARG A 405 -12.56 19.57 10.36
CA ARG A 405 -13.92 20.09 10.43
C ARG A 405 -14.85 19.21 9.59
N THR A 406 -15.98 18.84 10.17
CA THR A 406 -17.05 18.03 9.53
C THR A 406 -18.31 18.90 9.34
N ASP A 407 -18.14 20.18 9.04
CA ASP A 407 -19.26 21.05 8.78
C ASP A 407 -20.07 20.49 7.60
N SER A 408 -21.35 20.39 7.77
CA SER A 408 -22.31 19.90 6.77
C SER A 408 -22.13 20.71 5.48
N ILE A 409 -21.65 20.03 4.43
CA ILE A 409 -21.81 20.54 3.05
C ILE A 409 -23.31 20.39 2.77
N GLY A 410 -24.11 21.43 3.07
CA GLY A 410 -25.55 21.35 2.81
C GLY A 410 -26.46 22.32 3.53
N GLU A 411 -25.97 23.29 4.28
CA GLU A 411 -26.81 24.44 4.65
C GLU A 411 -26.34 25.69 3.89
N THR A 412 -26.81 25.82 2.66
CA THR A 412 -26.97 27.15 2.05
C THR A 412 -27.86 27.93 3.02
N PRO A 413 -27.43 29.11 3.55
CA PRO A 413 -28.34 29.90 4.28
C PRO A 413 -29.47 30.31 3.32
N GLU A 414 -30.68 29.79 3.55
CA GLU A 414 -31.89 30.34 2.96
C GLU A 414 -31.87 31.83 3.27
N ARG A 415 -31.63 32.63 2.25
CA ARG A 415 -31.94 34.07 2.33
C ARG A 415 -33.46 34.13 2.51
N GLN A 416 -33.87 34.35 3.75
CA GLN A 416 -35.22 34.79 4.01
C GLN A 416 -35.43 36.16 3.32
N PRO A 417 -36.60 36.36 2.67
CA PRO A 417 -36.93 37.57 1.91
C PRO A 417 -37.09 38.81 2.77
#